data_553e6e807038ce1a4457fcbefc11afd5
#
_entry.id   553e6e807038ce1a4457fcbefc11afd5
#
_cell.length_a   1.000
_cell.length_b   1.000
_cell.length_c   1.000
_cell.angle_alpha   90.00
_cell.angle_beta   90.00
_cell.angle_gamma   90.00
#
_symmetry.space_group_name_H-M   'P 1'
#
loop_
_entity.id
_entity.type
_entity.pdbx_description
1 polymer ?
#
loop_
_entity_poly.entity_id
_entity_poly.type
_entity_poly.pdbx_seq_one_letter_code
_entity_poly.pdbx_strand_id
1 'polypeptide(L)'
;MKITIKLLSDLCTASGETHNSMVDTDIVYDEYGIPYIPAKRIKGCIREAALEMMEMGLIEQLQYLKIFGKEGNQRSGFSLSNAYIQDYDKTVQVLRALRSSKAKGLSLQQNVLNEYTDTRTQTAIDLETGVADKNSLRTIRVARKGLILEADCSIINSENFKVLQQAVSLVKHMGVSRSRGLGLVDMRLDKISHSERPHVKVNKAQLKEYNKLRYKIYLKSAMICKSAQGNQAVSEDYIAGSKVLGVIAELLGSEKYRKVMSEGEELIVSNAYITY
;
A
#
# COMPACT_ATOMS: atom_id res chain seq x y z
N MET A 1 -1.13 12.66 5.18
CA MET A 1 0.25 12.39 5.64
C MET A 1 0.94 11.50 4.63
N LYS A 2 2.25 11.57 4.53
CA LYS A 2 3.04 10.76 3.60
C LYS A 2 4.18 10.06 4.33
N ILE A 3 4.41 8.80 4.01
CA ILE A 3 5.61 8.08 4.40
C ILE A 3 6.55 8.07 3.21
N THR A 4 7.77 8.56 3.40
CA THR A 4 8.86 8.50 2.43
C THR A 4 9.83 7.41 2.85
N ILE A 5 10.20 6.53 1.92
CA ILE A 5 11.10 5.40 2.12
C ILE A 5 12.25 5.54 1.14
N LYS A 6 13.45 5.82 1.64
CA LYS A 6 14.67 5.86 0.83
C LYS A 6 15.42 4.54 0.98
N LEU A 7 15.72 3.87 -0.11
CA LEU A 7 16.51 2.65 -0.12
C LEU A 7 18.01 2.99 0.01
N LEU A 8 18.60 2.60 1.13
CA LEU A 8 20.05 2.78 1.39
C LEU A 8 20.86 1.57 0.95
N SER A 9 20.23 0.40 0.83
CA SER A 9 20.75 -0.79 0.15
C SER A 9 19.68 -1.38 -0.75
N ASP A 10 20.04 -2.36 -1.58
CA ASP A 10 19.08 -3.04 -2.43
C ASP A 10 18.00 -3.74 -1.61
N LEU A 11 16.79 -3.74 -2.11
CA LEU A 11 15.62 -4.27 -1.41
C LEU A 11 14.96 -5.40 -2.20
N CYS A 12 14.74 -6.54 -1.55
CA CYS A 12 13.88 -7.59 -2.05
C CYS A 12 12.60 -7.69 -1.23
N THR A 13 11.48 -7.26 -1.82
CA THR A 13 10.13 -7.47 -1.27
C THR A 13 9.51 -8.67 -1.95
N ALA A 14 9.91 -9.89 -1.57
CA ALA A 14 9.46 -11.10 -2.26
C ALA A 14 7.96 -11.07 -2.60
N SER A 15 7.59 -11.29 -3.86
CA SER A 15 6.19 -11.30 -4.32
C SER A 15 5.42 -12.51 -3.78
N GLY A 16 6.12 -13.60 -3.54
CA GLY A 16 5.54 -14.91 -3.26
C GLY A 16 5.14 -15.66 -4.55
N GLU A 17 5.34 -15.05 -5.70
CA GLU A 17 5.08 -15.61 -7.01
C GLU A 17 6.41 -15.77 -7.77
N THR A 18 6.59 -16.89 -8.44
CA THR A 18 7.70 -17.14 -9.37
C THR A 18 7.18 -16.96 -10.79
N HIS A 19 7.40 -15.77 -11.34
CA HIS A 19 6.94 -15.46 -12.71
C HIS A 19 7.89 -15.96 -13.81
N ASN A 20 9.10 -16.33 -13.46
CA ASN A 20 10.11 -16.74 -14.44
C ASN A 20 11.01 -17.83 -13.88
N SER A 21 11.31 -18.85 -14.69
CA SER A 21 12.21 -19.96 -14.31
C SER A 21 13.65 -19.53 -14.01
N MET A 22 14.01 -18.27 -14.28
CA MET A 22 15.37 -17.74 -14.09
C MET A 22 15.55 -16.98 -12.77
N VAL A 23 14.48 -16.67 -12.03
CA VAL A 23 14.52 -15.92 -10.77
C VAL A 23 13.74 -16.69 -9.72
N ASP A 24 14.42 -17.18 -8.68
CA ASP A 24 13.79 -17.95 -7.59
C ASP A 24 12.95 -17.08 -6.65
N THR A 25 13.34 -15.83 -6.48
CA THR A 25 12.58 -14.87 -5.67
C THR A 25 12.48 -13.54 -6.40
N ASP A 26 11.25 -13.19 -6.82
CA ASP A 26 10.98 -11.94 -7.52
C ASP A 26 10.38 -10.89 -6.58
N ILE A 27 10.52 -9.63 -6.96
CA ILE A 27 9.91 -8.50 -6.25
C ILE A 27 8.52 -8.22 -6.79
N VAL A 28 7.77 -7.38 -6.07
CA VAL A 28 6.46 -6.91 -6.53
C VAL A 28 6.65 -5.71 -7.46
N TYR A 29 6.01 -5.75 -8.62
CA TYR A 29 5.97 -4.66 -9.61
C TYR A 29 4.58 -4.57 -10.26
N ASP A 30 4.29 -3.44 -10.88
CA ASP A 30 3.01 -3.16 -11.52
C ASP A 30 2.96 -3.60 -13.00
N GLU A 31 1.87 -3.30 -13.68
CA GLU A 31 1.65 -3.58 -15.11
C GLU A 31 2.65 -2.87 -16.04
N TYR A 32 3.33 -1.83 -15.56
CA TYR A 32 4.37 -1.10 -16.29
C TYR A 32 5.77 -1.63 -16.04
N GLY A 33 5.97 -2.50 -15.04
CA GLY A 33 7.28 -2.99 -14.59
C GLY A 33 7.91 -2.09 -13.52
N ILE A 34 7.15 -1.19 -12.91
CA ILE A 34 7.64 -0.30 -11.86
C ILE A 34 7.52 -1.03 -10.51
N PRO A 35 8.63 -1.21 -9.76
CA PRO A 35 8.58 -1.86 -8.46
C PRO A 35 7.87 -0.98 -7.42
N TYR A 36 7.14 -1.63 -6.53
CA TYR A 36 6.51 -0.97 -5.40
C TYR A 36 6.58 -1.81 -4.13
N ILE A 37 6.39 -1.18 -2.97
CA ILE A 37 6.34 -1.88 -1.69
C ILE A 37 4.88 -2.00 -1.25
N PRO A 38 4.35 -3.22 -1.10
CA PRO A 38 2.98 -3.41 -0.62
C PRO A 38 2.75 -2.81 0.76
N ALA A 39 1.62 -2.12 0.93
CA ALA A 39 1.21 -1.51 2.20
C ALA A 39 1.28 -2.48 3.38
N LYS A 40 0.89 -3.74 3.17
CA LYS A 40 0.93 -4.80 4.18
C LYS A 40 2.33 -5.01 4.75
N ARG A 41 3.37 -4.96 3.90
CA ARG A 41 4.76 -5.14 4.34
C ARG A 41 5.27 -3.94 5.12
N ILE A 42 4.98 -2.73 4.62
CA ILE A 42 5.34 -1.49 5.32
C ILE A 42 4.68 -1.46 6.69
N LYS A 43 3.37 -1.73 6.74
CA LYS A 43 2.61 -1.76 7.99
C LYS A 43 3.15 -2.83 8.97
N GLY A 44 3.57 -3.99 8.45
CA GLY A 44 4.19 -5.05 9.25
C GLY A 44 5.47 -4.58 9.94
N CYS A 45 6.39 -3.94 9.20
CA CYS A 45 7.64 -3.42 9.76
C CYS A 45 7.40 -2.30 10.79
N ILE A 46 6.46 -1.38 10.52
CA ILE A 46 6.12 -0.32 11.47
C ILE A 46 5.47 -0.91 12.72
N ARG A 47 4.63 -1.94 12.57
CA ARG A 47 4.00 -2.66 13.70
C ARG A 47 5.05 -3.37 14.56
N GLU A 48 6.04 -4.01 13.93
CA GLU A 48 7.19 -4.66 14.61
C GLU A 48 7.95 -3.63 15.45
N ALA A 49 8.36 -2.50 14.85
CA ALA A 49 9.05 -1.42 15.58
C ALA A 49 8.21 -0.82 16.72
N ALA A 50 6.90 -0.65 16.53
CA ALA A 50 6.02 -0.18 17.60
C ALA A 50 5.83 -1.22 18.72
N LEU A 51 5.89 -2.51 18.41
CA LEU A 51 5.86 -3.59 19.41
C LEU A 51 7.12 -3.54 20.28
N GLU A 52 8.29 -3.37 19.66
CA GLU A 52 9.55 -3.19 20.39
C GLU A 52 9.49 -1.96 21.31
N MET A 53 8.93 -0.82 20.83
CA MET A 53 8.72 0.36 21.68
C MET A 53 7.83 0.05 22.88
N MET A 54 6.79 -0.74 22.69
CA MET A 54 5.86 -1.14 23.77
C MET A 54 6.57 -2.05 24.78
N GLU A 55 7.35 -3.03 24.32
CA GLU A 55 8.13 -3.93 25.17
C GLU A 55 9.21 -3.19 25.98
N MET A 56 9.79 -2.13 25.41
CA MET A 56 10.72 -1.22 26.10
C MET A 56 10.02 -0.24 27.06
N GLY A 57 8.70 -0.24 27.14
CA GLY A 57 7.93 0.68 27.98
C GLY A 57 7.87 2.12 27.49
N LEU A 58 8.20 2.38 26.21
CA LEU A 58 8.17 3.71 25.61
C LEU A 58 6.75 4.14 25.19
N ILE A 59 5.85 3.18 24.98
CA ILE A 59 4.43 3.40 24.69
C ILE A 59 3.57 2.41 25.46
N GLU A 60 2.34 2.81 25.76
CA GLU A 60 1.37 1.95 26.43
C GLU A 60 0.73 0.97 25.46
N GLN A 61 0.35 -0.21 25.94
CA GLN A 61 -0.38 -1.21 25.16
C GLN A 61 -1.67 -0.64 24.52
N LEU A 62 -2.37 0.24 25.23
CA LEU A 62 -3.58 0.87 24.73
C LEU A 62 -3.30 1.76 23.52
N GLN A 63 -2.19 2.51 23.51
CA GLN A 63 -1.76 3.34 22.38
C GLN A 63 -1.41 2.48 21.16
N TYR A 64 -0.66 1.40 21.39
CA TYR A 64 -0.33 0.41 20.34
C TYR A 64 -1.61 -0.15 19.71
N LEU A 65 -2.57 -0.61 20.51
CA LEU A 65 -3.84 -1.17 20.03
C LEU A 65 -4.71 -0.14 19.28
N LYS A 66 -4.71 1.13 19.71
CA LYS A 66 -5.42 2.21 19.00
C LYS A 66 -4.85 2.46 17.61
N ILE A 67 -3.53 2.29 17.42
CA ILE A 67 -2.88 2.50 16.13
C ILE A 67 -3.04 1.28 15.22
N PHE A 68 -2.70 0.08 15.71
CA PHE A 68 -2.59 -1.11 14.87
C PHE A 68 -3.81 -2.03 14.91
N GLY A 69 -4.70 -1.85 15.90
CA GLY A 69 -5.85 -2.73 16.12
C GLY A 69 -5.49 -4.04 16.79
N LYS A 70 -6.51 -4.85 17.03
CA LYS A 70 -6.38 -6.23 17.57
C LYS A 70 -6.97 -7.20 16.55
N GLU A 71 -6.41 -8.39 16.46
CA GLU A 71 -6.97 -9.45 15.63
C GLU A 71 -8.42 -9.75 15.99
N GLY A 72 -9.27 -9.85 14.98
CA GLY A 72 -10.67 -10.22 15.07
C GLY A 72 -11.64 -9.04 15.17
N ASN A 73 -11.50 -8.10 16.09
CA ASN A 73 -12.58 -7.17 16.41
C ASN A 73 -12.23 -5.68 16.42
N GLN A 74 -10.98 -5.31 16.44
CA GLN A 74 -10.61 -3.89 16.52
C GLN A 74 -9.94 -3.41 15.24
N ARG A 75 -10.62 -2.51 14.52
CA ARG A 75 -10.08 -1.85 13.33
C ARG A 75 -8.82 -1.05 13.70
N SER A 76 -7.80 -1.13 12.85
CA SER A 76 -6.60 -0.29 12.97
C SER A 76 -6.96 1.18 12.76
N GLY A 77 -6.47 2.04 13.66
CA GLY A 77 -6.55 3.50 13.51
C GLY A 77 -5.58 4.09 12.48
N PHE A 78 -4.72 3.26 11.87
CA PHE A 78 -3.73 3.62 10.88
C PHE A 78 -3.99 2.90 9.56
N SER A 79 -4.10 3.65 8.48
CA SER A 79 -4.22 3.12 7.12
C SER A 79 -3.08 3.64 6.23
N LEU A 80 -2.67 2.82 5.27
CA LEU A 80 -1.52 3.06 4.42
C LEU A 80 -1.79 2.55 3.01
N SER A 81 -1.36 3.31 2.00
CA SER A 81 -1.31 2.86 0.60
C SER A 81 -0.05 2.04 0.32
N ASN A 82 0.02 1.38 -0.83
CA ASN A 82 1.30 0.89 -1.35
C ASN A 82 2.27 2.08 -1.53
N ALA A 83 3.58 1.82 -1.37
CA ALA A 83 4.60 2.81 -1.66
C ALA A 83 5.07 2.66 -3.11
N TYR A 84 4.89 3.69 -3.89
CA TYR A 84 5.35 3.79 -5.27
C TYR A 84 6.56 4.71 -5.36
N ILE A 85 7.34 4.59 -6.43
CA ILE A 85 8.47 5.49 -6.69
C ILE A 85 8.02 6.96 -6.70
N GLN A 86 8.91 7.84 -6.33
CA GLN A 86 8.67 9.28 -6.42
C GLN A 86 8.27 9.65 -7.86
N ASP A 87 7.30 10.55 -8.03
CA ASP A 87 6.76 10.95 -9.35
C ASP A 87 6.12 9.81 -10.17
N TYR A 88 5.60 8.76 -9.50
CA TYR A 88 4.97 7.60 -10.14
C TYR A 88 3.93 7.99 -11.21
N ASP A 89 3.01 8.90 -10.91
CA ASP A 89 1.95 9.30 -11.84
C ASP A 89 2.52 9.93 -13.13
N LYS A 90 3.58 10.73 -13.02
CA LYS A 90 4.27 11.32 -14.17
C LYS A 90 4.97 10.24 -15.00
N THR A 91 5.66 9.31 -14.34
CA THR A 91 6.32 8.18 -14.98
C THR A 91 5.32 7.34 -15.77
N VAL A 92 4.18 7.01 -15.17
CA VAL A 92 3.11 6.26 -15.84
C VAL A 92 2.55 7.01 -17.05
N GLN A 93 2.35 8.33 -16.95
CA GLN A 93 1.89 9.15 -18.09
C GLN A 93 2.89 9.07 -19.26
N VAL A 94 4.18 9.19 -19.00
CA VAL A 94 5.23 9.06 -20.02
C VAL A 94 5.23 7.65 -20.63
N LEU A 95 5.15 6.60 -19.82
CA LEU A 95 5.11 5.22 -20.31
C LEU A 95 3.87 4.93 -21.17
N ARG A 96 2.72 5.49 -20.82
CA ARG A 96 1.49 5.41 -21.63
C ARG A 96 1.67 6.12 -22.99
N ALA A 97 2.27 7.30 -23.01
CA ALA A 97 2.56 8.02 -24.25
C ALA A 97 3.55 7.23 -25.14
N LEU A 98 4.58 6.63 -24.56
CA LEU A 98 5.55 5.78 -25.27
C LEU A 98 4.89 4.52 -25.86
N ARG A 99 3.95 3.89 -25.16
CA ARG A 99 3.21 2.71 -25.68
C ARG A 99 2.42 3.02 -26.96
N SER A 100 1.94 4.24 -27.11
CA SER A 100 1.23 4.69 -28.32
C SER A 100 2.14 5.22 -29.42
N SER A 101 3.44 5.35 -29.17
CA SER A 101 4.43 5.89 -30.11
C SER A 101 5.21 4.81 -30.87
N LYS A 102 6.06 5.23 -31.83
CA LYS A 102 7.02 4.32 -32.50
C LYS A 102 8.08 3.75 -31.55
N ALA A 103 8.31 4.35 -30.39
CA ALA A 103 9.28 3.94 -29.36
C ALA A 103 8.72 2.90 -28.37
N LYS A 104 7.79 2.05 -28.80
CA LYS A 104 7.12 1.03 -27.94
C LYS A 104 8.09 0.16 -27.14
N GLY A 105 9.27 -0.14 -27.71
CA GLY A 105 10.28 -0.97 -27.04
C GLY A 105 10.74 -0.44 -25.69
N LEU A 106 10.78 0.88 -25.49
CA LEU A 106 11.18 1.51 -24.23
C LEU A 106 10.14 1.34 -23.13
N SER A 107 8.88 1.15 -23.47
CA SER A 107 7.77 0.99 -22.52
C SER A 107 7.40 -0.48 -22.27
N LEU A 108 8.19 -1.44 -22.78
CA LEU A 108 8.01 -2.86 -22.45
C LEU A 108 8.25 -3.06 -20.97
N GLN A 109 7.36 -3.79 -20.32
CA GLN A 109 7.38 -4.05 -18.88
C GLN A 109 8.76 -4.53 -18.40
N GLN A 110 9.39 -5.45 -19.15
CA GLN A 110 10.69 -6.00 -18.80
C GLN A 110 11.81 -4.95 -18.85
N ASN A 111 11.79 -4.03 -19.82
CA ASN A 111 12.79 -2.98 -19.94
C ASN A 111 12.67 -1.98 -18.80
N VAL A 112 11.42 -1.58 -18.45
CA VAL A 112 11.16 -0.71 -17.31
C VAL A 112 11.59 -1.40 -16.01
N LEU A 113 11.26 -2.68 -15.84
CA LEU A 113 11.64 -3.45 -14.66
C LEU A 113 13.17 -3.52 -14.50
N ASN A 114 13.90 -3.75 -15.57
CA ASN A 114 15.36 -3.81 -15.57
C ASN A 114 16.01 -2.46 -15.22
N GLU A 115 15.34 -1.33 -15.48
CA GLU A 115 15.83 -0.01 -15.11
C GLU A 115 15.84 0.20 -13.59
N TYR A 116 14.84 -0.33 -12.90
CA TYR A 116 14.68 -0.16 -11.45
C TYR A 116 15.24 -1.31 -10.63
N THR A 117 15.67 -2.41 -11.26
CA THR A 117 16.02 -3.64 -10.56
C THR A 117 17.32 -4.25 -11.04
N ASP A 118 17.94 -5.05 -10.17
CA ASP A 118 19.07 -5.91 -10.50
C ASP A 118 18.77 -7.35 -10.07
N THR A 119 19.45 -8.31 -10.68
CA THR A 119 19.43 -9.71 -10.25
C THR A 119 20.71 -10.02 -9.48
N ARG A 120 20.57 -10.68 -8.34
CA ARG A 120 21.69 -11.16 -7.52
C ARG A 120 21.64 -12.66 -7.39
N THR A 121 22.76 -13.29 -7.67
CA THR A 121 22.94 -14.71 -7.48
C THR A 121 23.62 -14.97 -6.16
N GLN A 122 23.12 -15.91 -5.39
CA GLN A 122 23.63 -16.32 -4.08
C GLN A 122 23.81 -17.83 -4.06
N THR A 123 24.83 -18.29 -3.34
CA THR A 123 25.07 -19.72 -3.08
C THR A 123 25.38 -19.92 -1.60
N ALA A 124 25.06 -21.10 -1.07
CA ALA A 124 25.54 -21.52 0.24
C ALA A 124 26.95 -22.07 0.09
N ILE A 125 27.80 -21.83 1.08
CA ILE A 125 29.16 -22.38 1.14
C ILE A 125 29.17 -23.42 2.25
N ASP A 126 29.62 -24.64 1.92
CA ASP A 126 29.90 -25.65 2.91
C ASP A 126 31.08 -25.21 3.76
N LEU A 127 30.86 -25.11 5.08
CA LEU A 127 31.86 -24.60 6.02
C LEU A 127 33.04 -25.54 6.23
N GLU A 128 32.88 -26.85 5.97
CA GLU A 128 33.95 -27.84 6.13
C GLU A 128 34.88 -27.85 4.91
N THR A 129 34.29 -27.76 3.72
CA THR A 129 35.07 -27.89 2.47
C THR A 129 35.40 -26.52 1.87
N GLY A 130 34.73 -25.43 2.28
CA GLY A 130 34.90 -24.12 1.69
C GLY A 130 34.37 -23.97 0.26
N VAL A 131 33.68 -24.99 -0.27
CA VAL A 131 33.16 -25.06 -1.63
C VAL A 131 31.67 -24.75 -1.64
N ALA A 132 31.17 -24.26 -2.78
CA ALA A 132 29.74 -24.02 -2.96
C ALA A 132 28.94 -25.33 -2.80
N ASP A 133 27.92 -25.30 -1.98
CA ASP A 133 27.04 -26.43 -1.76
C ASP A 133 26.24 -26.76 -3.04
N LYS A 134 26.11 -28.05 -3.36
CA LYS A 134 25.40 -28.50 -4.57
C LYS A 134 23.93 -28.06 -4.51
N ASN A 135 23.42 -27.54 -5.64
CA ASN A 135 22.03 -27.06 -5.78
C ASN A 135 21.63 -25.89 -4.86
N SER A 136 22.60 -25.15 -4.32
CA SER A 136 22.33 -23.98 -3.45
C SER A 136 22.25 -22.65 -4.21
N LEU A 137 22.52 -22.65 -5.51
CA LEU A 137 22.45 -21.46 -6.35
C LEU A 137 21.01 -20.91 -6.39
N ARG A 138 20.85 -19.67 -5.97
CA ARG A 138 19.56 -18.97 -5.96
C ARG A 138 19.73 -17.60 -6.57
N THR A 139 18.84 -17.25 -7.48
CA THR A 139 18.78 -15.93 -8.09
C THR A 139 17.61 -15.15 -7.53
N ILE A 140 17.87 -13.97 -6.99
CA ILE A 140 16.86 -13.06 -6.47
C ILE A 140 16.88 -11.76 -7.25
N ARG A 141 15.71 -11.18 -7.50
CA ARG A 141 15.59 -9.82 -8.02
C ARG A 141 15.50 -8.85 -6.86
N VAL A 142 16.15 -7.70 -7.00
CA VAL A 142 16.19 -6.64 -5.99
C VAL A 142 15.86 -5.30 -6.61
N ALA A 143 15.14 -4.45 -5.90
CA ALA A 143 15.00 -3.04 -6.25
C ALA A 143 16.31 -2.33 -5.90
N ARG A 144 16.80 -1.49 -6.80
CA ARG A 144 18.09 -0.80 -6.66
C ARG A 144 18.12 0.15 -5.49
N LYS A 145 19.24 0.21 -4.80
CA LYS A 145 19.52 1.26 -3.81
C LYS A 145 19.38 2.67 -4.42
N GLY A 146 19.04 3.64 -3.60
CA GLY A 146 18.88 5.04 -4.03
C GLY A 146 17.45 5.39 -4.45
N LEU A 147 16.58 4.41 -4.72
CA LEU A 147 15.18 4.67 -5.01
C LEU A 147 14.50 5.32 -3.80
N ILE A 148 13.63 6.27 -4.07
CA ILE A 148 12.75 6.91 -3.10
C ILE A 148 11.33 6.48 -3.43
N LEU A 149 10.66 5.86 -2.45
CA LEU A 149 9.27 5.45 -2.58
C LEU A 149 8.41 6.23 -1.59
N GLU A 150 7.18 6.52 -1.99
CA GLU A 150 6.23 7.30 -1.22
C GLU A 150 4.91 6.56 -1.06
N ALA A 151 4.37 6.59 0.16
CA ALA A 151 3.07 6.01 0.48
C ALA A 151 2.19 7.06 1.18
N ASP A 152 0.95 7.17 0.74
CA ASP A 152 -0.05 7.95 1.45
C ASP A 152 -0.52 7.21 2.69
N CYS A 153 -0.67 7.92 3.81
CA CYS A 153 -1.18 7.33 5.03
C CYS A 153 -2.15 8.26 5.75
N SER A 154 -3.01 7.66 6.55
CA SER A 154 -3.93 8.39 7.42
C SER A 154 -3.98 7.75 8.80
N ILE A 155 -4.21 8.57 9.81
CA ILE A 155 -4.43 8.16 11.19
C ILE A 155 -5.72 8.78 11.69
N ILE A 156 -6.55 8.00 12.37
CA ILE A 156 -7.86 8.46 12.87
C ILE A 156 -7.67 9.45 14.01
N ASN A 157 -6.74 9.15 14.94
CA ASN A 157 -6.49 10.00 16.10
C ASN A 157 -5.13 10.70 15.97
N SER A 158 -5.15 12.03 15.85
CA SER A 158 -3.95 12.87 15.71
C SER A 158 -2.98 12.79 16.91
N GLU A 159 -3.46 12.43 18.10
CA GLU A 159 -2.62 12.25 19.31
C GLU A 159 -1.57 11.15 19.12
N ASN A 160 -1.91 10.12 18.34
CA ASN A 160 -1.01 9.00 18.06
C ASN A 160 0.03 9.30 16.96
N PHE A 161 0.02 10.51 16.39
CA PHE A 161 0.95 10.87 15.31
C PHE A 161 2.41 10.78 15.73
N LYS A 162 2.77 11.29 16.92
CA LYS A 162 4.15 11.26 17.42
C LYS A 162 4.64 9.82 17.61
N VAL A 163 3.82 8.95 18.18
CA VAL A 163 4.13 7.53 18.36
C VAL A 163 4.34 6.84 17.01
N LEU A 164 3.45 7.08 16.04
CA LEU A 164 3.60 6.54 14.70
C LEU A 164 4.87 7.07 14.01
N GLN A 165 5.18 8.35 14.17
CA GLN A 165 6.39 8.97 13.60
C GLN A 165 7.67 8.33 14.18
N GLN A 166 7.70 8.08 15.48
CA GLN A 166 8.81 7.39 16.14
C GLN A 166 8.93 5.95 15.62
N ALA A 167 7.83 5.19 15.60
CA ALA A 167 7.84 3.82 15.08
C ALA A 167 8.33 3.75 13.63
N VAL A 168 7.90 4.69 12.75
CA VAL A 168 8.39 4.78 11.37
C VAL A 168 9.89 5.02 11.31
N SER A 169 10.43 5.92 12.14
CA SER A 169 11.86 6.24 12.14
C SER A 169 12.76 5.11 12.67
N LEU A 170 12.21 4.21 13.48
CA LEU A 170 12.90 3.04 14.00
C LEU A 170 13.02 1.90 12.99
N VAL A 171 12.20 1.87 11.95
CA VAL A 171 12.34 0.86 10.90
C VAL A 171 13.62 1.11 10.10
N LYS A 172 14.64 0.28 10.32
CA LYS A 172 15.92 0.37 9.62
C LYS A 172 16.06 -0.64 8.50
N HIS A 173 15.38 -1.77 8.59
CA HIS A 173 15.46 -2.84 7.59
C HIS A 173 14.07 -3.36 7.24
N MET A 174 13.89 -3.71 5.96
CA MET A 174 12.66 -4.36 5.47
C MET A 174 12.97 -5.35 4.35
N GLY A 175 12.00 -6.21 4.05
CA GLY A 175 12.16 -7.23 3.02
C GLY A 175 12.88 -8.49 3.50
N VAL A 176 13.42 -9.27 2.57
CA VAL A 176 14.17 -10.51 2.84
C VAL A 176 15.65 -10.24 3.03
N SER A 177 16.36 -11.17 3.68
CA SER A 177 17.82 -11.11 3.89
C SER A 177 18.32 -9.84 4.59
N ARG A 178 17.53 -9.32 5.55
CA ARG A 178 17.84 -8.11 6.33
C ARG A 178 19.20 -8.16 7.03
N SER A 179 19.62 -9.34 7.47
CA SER A 179 20.92 -9.58 8.11
C SER A 179 22.08 -9.81 7.14
N ARG A 180 21.79 -9.83 5.82
CA ARG A 180 22.77 -10.12 4.76
C ARG A 180 23.00 -8.92 3.82
N GLY A 181 22.86 -7.70 4.36
CA GLY A 181 23.15 -6.44 3.64
C GLY A 181 22.04 -5.95 2.71
N LEU A 182 20.86 -6.58 2.72
CA LEU A 182 19.70 -6.11 1.96
C LEU A 182 18.71 -5.35 2.86
N GLY A 183 17.93 -4.49 2.23
CA GLY A 183 16.76 -3.87 2.83
C GLY A 183 17.04 -2.77 3.84
N LEU A 184 18.25 -2.19 3.90
CA LEU A 184 18.53 -1.02 4.72
C LEU A 184 17.77 0.17 4.15
N VAL A 185 16.96 0.84 4.97
CA VAL A 185 16.10 1.95 4.58
C VAL A 185 16.18 3.12 5.54
N ASP A 186 15.91 4.33 5.05
CA ASP A 186 15.57 5.51 5.85
C ASP A 186 14.10 5.83 5.63
N MET A 187 13.30 5.77 6.70
CA MET A 187 11.87 6.02 6.64
C MET A 187 11.50 7.26 7.42
N ARG A 188 10.64 8.10 6.84
CA ARG A 188 10.14 9.34 7.43
C ARG A 188 8.65 9.47 7.26
N LEU A 189 7.98 9.97 8.29
CA LEU A 189 6.56 10.31 8.27
C LEU A 189 6.42 11.83 8.35
N ASP A 190 5.89 12.43 7.30
CA ASP A 190 5.68 13.86 7.20
C ASP A 190 4.17 14.20 7.22
N LYS A 191 3.84 15.23 8.01
CA LYS A 191 2.55 15.90 7.86
C LYS A 191 2.62 16.75 6.61
N ILE A 192 2.11 16.24 5.50
CA ILE A 192 1.83 17.13 4.39
C ILE A 192 0.69 18.01 4.88
N SER A 193 0.93 19.33 4.98
CA SER A 193 -0.15 20.29 4.91
C SER A 193 -0.79 20.04 3.55
N HIS A 194 -1.88 19.27 3.52
CA HIS A 194 -2.70 19.25 2.33
C HIS A 194 -3.04 20.71 2.06
N SER A 195 -2.48 21.28 1.00
CA SER A 195 -3.27 22.26 0.27
C SER A 195 -4.64 21.60 0.13
N GLU A 196 -5.62 22.18 0.77
CA GLU A 196 -6.98 21.68 0.91
C GLU A 196 -7.32 20.88 -0.35
N ARG A 197 -7.71 19.62 -0.20
CA ARG A 197 -8.44 18.96 -1.30
C ARG A 197 -9.39 20.04 -1.76
N PRO A 198 -9.45 20.42 -3.04
CA PRO A 198 -10.37 21.46 -3.43
C PRO A 198 -11.72 20.99 -2.89
N HIS A 199 -12.12 21.55 -1.74
CA HIS A 199 -13.49 21.46 -1.31
C HIS A 199 -14.19 22.13 -2.47
N VAL A 200 -14.78 21.32 -3.35
CA VAL A 200 -15.73 21.84 -4.31
C VAL A 200 -16.71 22.61 -3.44
N LYS A 201 -16.55 23.93 -3.39
CA LYS A 201 -17.49 24.80 -2.71
C LYS A 201 -18.78 24.62 -3.49
N VAL A 202 -19.57 23.64 -3.06
CA VAL A 202 -20.91 23.43 -3.59
C VAL A 202 -21.67 24.70 -3.23
N ASN A 203 -21.93 25.51 -4.24
CA ASN A 203 -22.68 26.74 -4.09
C ASN A 203 -24.10 26.33 -3.67
N LYS A 204 -24.42 26.39 -2.36
CA LYS A 204 -25.70 25.95 -1.81
C LYS A 204 -26.90 26.59 -2.52
N ALA A 205 -26.71 27.76 -3.13
CA ALA A 205 -27.74 28.45 -3.92
C ALA A 205 -28.10 27.75 -5.24
N GLN A 206 -27.34 26.75 -5.69
CA GLN A 206 -27.58 25.99 -6.94
C GLN A 206 -27.96 24.52 -6.68
N LEU A 207 -28.15 24.10 -5.45
CA LEU A 207 -28.66 22.75 -5.13
C LEU A 207 -30.14 22.72 -5.53
N LYS A 208 -30.39 22.36 -6.80
CA LYS A 208 -31.69 21.80 -7.17
C LYS A 208 -31.90 20.53 -6.37
N GLU A 209 -33.12 20.23 -5.93
CA GLU A 209 -33.46 18.95 -5.32
C GLU A 209 -33.16 17.82 -6.32
N TYR A 210 -32.03 17.17 -6.14
CA TYR A 210 -31.68 15.98 -6.90
C TYR A 210 -32.17 14.76 -6.14
N ASN A 211 -33.03 13.97 -6.76
CA ASN A 211 -33.48 12.70 -6.22
C ASN A 211 -32.58 11.52 -6.60
N LYS A 212 -31.58 11.73 -7.47
CA LYS A 212 -30.62 10.70 -7.91
C LYS A 212 -29.22 11.28 -8.07
N LEU A 213 -28.21 10.58 -7.56
CA LEU A 213 -26.80 10.89 -7.71
C LEU A 213 -26.09 9.72 -8.41
N ARG A 214 -25.34 10.00 -9.48
CA ARG A 214 -24.44 9.03 -10.11
C ARG A 214 -23.02 9.29 -9.63
N TYR A 215 -22.35 8.26 -9.17
CA TYR A 215 -20.95 8.34 -8.74
C TYR A 215 -20.07 7.34 -9.50
N LYS A 216 -18.77 7.62 -9.57
CA LYS A 216 -17.75 6.72 -10.09
C LYS A 216 -16.72 6.45 -9.01
N ILE A 217 -16.31 5.19 -8.87
CA ILE A 217 -15.28 4.74 -7.93
C ILE A 217 -14.04 4.40 -8.76
N TYR A 218 -12.93 5.06 -8.47
CA TYR A 218 -11.64 4.75 -9.05
C TYR A 218 -10.80 3.98 -8.04
N LEU A 219 -10.51 2.71 -8.32
CA LEU A 219 -9.65 1.90 -7.47
C LEU A 219 -8.19 2.30 -7.70
N LYS A 220 -7.53 2.78 -6.67
CA LYS A 220 -6.09 3.10 -6.69
C LYS A 220 -5.21 1.90 -6.27
N SER A 221 -5.80 0.84 -5.77
CA SER A 221 -5.17 -0.42 -5.40
C SER A 221 -6.15 -1.57 -5.54
N ALA A 222 -5.66 -2.80 -5.60
CA ALA A 222 -6.50 -3.99 -5.62
C ALA A 222 -7.40 -4.03 -4.39
N MET A 223 -8.68 -4.37 -4.59
CA MET A 223 -9.67 -4.50 -3.54
C MET A 223 -10.32 -5.88 -3.60
N ILE A 224 -10.52 -6.49 -2.42
CA ILE A 224 -11.24 -7.76 -2.29
C ILE A 224 -12.66 -7.46 -1.78
N CYS A 225 -13.65 -7.74 -2.59
CA CYS A 225 -15.06 -7.74 -2.19
C CYS A 225 -15.48 -9.16 -1.83
N LYS A 226 -15.28 -9.55 -0.56
CA LYS A 226 -15.55 -10.91 -0.10
C LYS A 226 -17.02 -11.29 -0.35
N SER A 227 -17.25 -12.40 -1.07
CA SER A 227 -18.57 -13.02 -1.23
C SER A 227 -19.07 -13.56 0.11
N ALA A 228 -20.37 -13.51 0.31
CA ALA A 228 -21.02 -14.11 1.47
C ALA A 228 -21.09 -15.66 1.40
N GLN A 229 -20.77 -16.24 0.25
CA GLN A 229 -20.87 -17.69 0.02
C GLN A 229 -19.50 -18.37 0.00
N GLY A 230 -19.27 -19.29 0.93
CA GLY A 230 -18.17 -20.25 0.92
C GLY A 230 -16.93 -19.90 1.73
N ASN A 231 -16.13 -20.94 2.00
CA ASN A 231 -14.86 -20.85 2.75
C ASN A 231 -13.68 -20.32 1.93
N GLN A 232 -13.84 -20.09 0.64
CA GLN A 232 -12.80 -19.54 -0.23
C GLN A 232 -12.95 -18.03 -0.32
N ALA A 233 -11.81 -17.31 -0.19
CA ALA A 233 -11.75 -15.85 -0.32
C ALA A 233 -11.80 -15.44 -1.80
N VAL A 234 -12.93 -15.64 -2.45
CA VAL A 234 -13.19 -15.18 -3.82
C VAL A 234 -13.74 -13.76 -3.76
N SER A 235 -13.21 -12.87 -4.59
CA SER A 235 -13.72 -11.51 -4.71
C SER A 235 -14.89 -11.49 -5.68
N GLU A 236 -15.95 -10.79 -5.31
CA GLU A 236 -17.02 -10.43 -6.26
C GLU A 236 -16.47 -9.42 -7.29
N ASP A 237 -17.05 -9.44 -8.48
CA ASP A 237 -16.72 -8.54 -9.60
C ASP A 237 -17.42 -7.17 -9.53
N TYR A 238 -18.13 -6.91 -8.45
CA TYR A 238 -18.81 -5.65 -8.15
C TYR A 238 -18.58 -5.21 -6.70
N ILE A 239 -18.80 -3.92 -6.44
CA ILE A 239 -18.81 -3.38 -5.08
C ILE A 239 -20.26 -3.28 -4.60
N ALA A 240 -20.60 -4.05 -3.56
CA ALA A 240 -21.94 -4.03 -3.00
C ALA A 240 -22.33 -2.63 -2.50
N GLY A 241 -23.55 -2.18 -2.78
CA GLY A 241 -24.07 -0.89 -2.36
C GLY A 241 -24.03 -0.69 -0.84
N SER A 242 -24.19 -1.78 -0.06
CA SER A 242 -24.04 -1.76 1.40
C SER A 242 -22.64 -1.34 1.86
N LYS A 243 -21.59 -1.71 1.12
CA LYS A 243 -20.20 -1.28 1.43
C LYS A 243 -20.01 0.21 1.13
N VAL A 244 -20.60 0.69 0.03
CA VAL A 244 -20.58 2.13 -0.32
C VAL A 244 -21.38 2.93 0.72
N LEU A 245 -22.53 2.43 1.13
CA LEU A 245 -23.35 3.04 2.18
C LEU A 245 -22.58 3.14 3.51
N GLY A 246 -21.80 2.10 3.87
CA GLY A 246 -20.93 2.12 5.04
C GLY A 246 -19.88 3.24 5.00
N VAL A 247 -19.28 3.49 3.83
CA VAL A 247 -18.33 4.61 3.65
C VAL A 247 -19.03 5.95 3.78
N ILE A 248 -20.23 6.10 3.21
CA ILE A 248 -21.05 7.32 3.35
C ILE A 248 -21.40 7.57 4.82
N ALA A 249 -21.81 6.53 5.54
CA ALA A 249 -22.11 6.62 6.98
C ALA A 249 -20.91 7.08 7.80
N GLU A 250 -19.72 6.57 7.50
CA GLU A 250 -18.47 6.99 8.16
C GLU A 250 -18.12 8.45 7.87
N LEU A 251 -18.33 8.91 6.64
CA LEU A 251 -18.09 10.30 6.23
C LEU A 251 -19.07 11.30 6.85
N LEU A 252 -20.33 10.93 7.00
CA LEU A 252 -21.36 11.77 7.62
C LEU A 252 -21.24 11.82 9.14
N GLY A 253 -20.67 10.80 9.75
CA GLY A 253 -20.65 10.59 11.19
C GLY A 253 -21.99 10.00 11.71
N SER A 254 -21.92 9.32 12.85
CA SER A 254 -23.02 8.50 13.37
C SER A 254 -24.33 9.29 13.64
N GLU A 255 -24.23 10.52 14.11
CA GLU A 255 -25.42 11.36 14.38
C GLU A 255 -26.13 11.81 13.10
N LYS A 256 -25.38 12.36 12.15
CA LYS A 256 -25.95 12.80 10.86
C LYS A 256 -26.50 11.65 10.05
N TYR A 257 -25.80 10.50 10.06
CA TYR A 257 -26.27 9.31 9.38
C TYR A 257 -27.61 8.80 9.96
N ARG A 258 -27.70 8.72 11.31
CA ARG A 258 -28.96 8.32 11.97
C ARG A 258 -30.09 9.28 11.64
N LYS A 259 -29.83 10.59 11.60
CA LYS A 259 -30.82 11.58 11.27
C LYS A 259 -31.35 11.39 9.84
N VAL A 260 -30.48 11.21 8.85
CA VAL A 260 -30.88 10.96 7.46
C VAL A 260 -31.69 9.67 7.34
N MET A 261 -31.33 8.61 8.08
CA MET A 261 -32.03 7.31 8.03
C MET A 261 -33.34 7.30 8.86
N SER A 262 -33.48 8.17 9.88
CA SER A 262 -34.69 8.22 10.75
C SER A 262 -35.77 9.16 10.27
N GLU A 263 -35.44 10.16 9.45
CA GLU A 263 -36.41 11.14 8.92
C GLU A 263 -37.20 10.63 7.68
N GLY A 264 -37.11 9.32 7.38
CA GLY A 264 -37.92 8.68 6.32
C GLY A 264 -37.38 8.86 4.89
N GLU A 265 -36.23 9.50 4.72
CA GLU A 265 -35.54 9.56 3.46
C GLU A 265 -34.63 8.33 3.32
N GLU A 266 -35.11 7.27 2.68
CA GLU A 266 -34.30 6.09 2.38
C GLU A 266 -33.21 6.44 1.37
N LEU A 267 -31.96 6.47 1.83
CA LEU A 267 -30.80 6.51 0.94
C LEU A 267 -30.54 5.12 0.38
N ILE A 268 -30.99 4.88 -0.84
CA ILE A 268 -30.75 3.62 -1.56
C ILE A 268 -29.46 3.75 -2.37
N VAL A 269 -28.48 2.89 -2.08
CA VAL A 269 -27.22 2.82 -2.79
C VAL A 269 -27.15 1.53 -3.63
N SER A 270 -27.10 1.67 -4.95
CA SER A 270 -26.95 0.53 -5.86
C SER A 270 -25.53 -0.05 -5.80
N ASN A 271 -25.38 -1.29 -6.26
CA ASN A 271 -24.07 -1.89 -6.50
C ASN A 271 -23.31 -1.07 -7.56
N ALA A 272 -21.97 -1.00 -7.41
CA ALA A 272 -21.10 -0.39 -8.39
C ALA A 272 -20.43 -1.50 -9.23
N TYR A 273 -20.70 -1.47 -10.54
CA TYR A 273 -20.19 -2.42 -11.52
C TYR A 273 -19.01 -1.83 -12.28
N ILE A 274 -18.17 -2.71 -12.83
CA ILE A 274 -17.04 -2.32 -13.68
C ILE A 274 -17.59 -1.59 -14.92
N THR A 275 -17.05 -0.43 -15.21
CA THR A 275 -17.32 0.30 -16.47
C THR A 275 -16.03 0.40 -17.26
N TYR A 276 -16.07 -0.01 -18.51
CA TYR A 276 -14.96 0.09 -19.46
C TYR A 276 -14.90 1.49 -20.06
#